data_a1ae8ca307e2a0cb9ddf0962628c66c4
#
_entry.id   a1ae8ca307e2a0cb9ddf0962628c66c4
#
_cell.length_a   1.000
_cell.length_b   1.000
_cell.length_c   1.000
_cell.angle_alpha   90.00
_cell.angle_beta   90.00
_cell.angle_gamma   90.00
#
_symmetry.space_group_name_H-M   'P 1'
#
loop_
_entity.id
_entity.type
_entity.pdbx_description
1 polymer ?
#
loop_
_entity_poly.entity_id
_entity_poly.type
_entity_poly.pdbx_seq_one_letter_code
_entity_poly.pdbx_strand_id
1 'polypeptide(L)'
;MTDVATALQELGITEWVLRGEPTSETEFNEMFRKVTGADENGSAIESSNPSDFGTTWSAVSAKKDELVAAEPMRLLREERNRRLAETDWWASSDLTMSSERTTYRQALRDITDSATSLDDVTWPTKPS
;
A
#
# COMPACT_ATOMS: atom_id res chain seq x y z
N MET A 1 1.27 1.41 7.56
CA MET A 1 2.30 2.43 7.33
C MET A 1 3.30 1.93 6.30
N THR A 2 3.65 2.74 5.31
CA THR A 2 4.59 2.36 4.26
C THR A 2 6.02 2.53 4.74
N ASP A 3 6.81 1.48 4.66
CA ASP A 3 8.20 1.47 5.09
C ASP A 3 9.10 0.83 4.03
N VAL A 4 10.41 0.77 4.31
CA VAL A 4 11.39 0.19 3.40
C VAL A 4 11.12 -1.30 3.17
N ALA A 5 10.68 -2.03 4.18
CA ALA A 5 10.34 -3.44 4.03
C ALA A 5 9.21 -3.63 3.01
N THR A 6 8.20 -2.79 3.06
CA THR A 6 7.09 -2.81 2.08
C THR A 6 7.61 -2.52 0.68
N ALA A 7 8.50 -1.54 0.53
CA ALA A 7 9.10 -1.20 -0.77
C ALA A 7 9.89 -2.39 -1.33
N LEU A 8 10.66 -3.09 -0.49
CA LEU A 8 11.40 -4.29 -0.90
C LEU A 8 10.48 -5.40 -1.39
N GLN A 9 9.36 -5.62 -0.69
CA GLN A 9 8.37 -6.61 -1.08
C GLN A 9 7.74 -6.26 -2.44
N GLU A 10 7.39 -4.99 -2.63
CA GLU A 10 6.79 -4.52 -3.89
C GLU A 10 7.77 -4.61 -5.07
N LEU A 11 9.08 -4.47 -4.81
CA LEU A 11 10.11 -4.65 -5.82
C LEU A 11 10.40 -6.12 -6.12
N GLY A 12 9.83 -7.05 -5.36
CA GLY A 12 10.05 -8.48 -5.55
C GLY A 12 11.38 -8.98 -5.01
N ILE A 13 12.01 -8.24 -4.11
CA ILE A 13 13.26 -8.65 -3.47
C ILE A 13 12.93 -9.70 -2.41
N THR A 14 13.65 -10.82 -2.43
CA THR A 14 13.43 -11.94 -1.52
C THR A 14 14.70 -12.30 -0.77
N GLU A 15 14.55 -13.11 0.29
CA GLU A 15 15.65 -13.65 1.07
C GLU A 15 16.58 -12.56 1.61
N TRP A 16 16.01 -11.65 2.40
CA TRP A 16 16.73 -10.53 2.98
C TRP A 16 16.39 -10.36 4.46
N VAL A 17 17.27 -9.64 5.15
CA VAL A 17 17.07 -9.22 6.54
C VAL A 17 17.28 -7.71 6.59
N LEU A 18 16.40 -7.01 7.28
CA LEU A 18 16.49 -5.56 7.45
C LEU A 18 16.42 -5.24 8.95
N ARG A 19 17.48 -4.59 9.46
CA ARG A 19 17.63 -4.30 10.88
C ARG A 19 17.47 -2.81 11.16
N GLY A 20 16.26 -2.31 10.93
CA GLY A 20 15.90 -0.92 11.16
C GLY A 20 15.19 -0.29 9.97
N GLU A 21 14.98 1.00 10.03
CA GLU A 21 14.35 1.79 8.95
C GLU A 21 15.38 2.78 8.39
N PRO A 22 16.07 2.41 7.31
CA PRO A 22 17.08 3.29 6.73
C PRO A 22 16.44 4.51 6.07
N THR A 23 17.15 5.65 6.16
CA THR A 23 16.75 6.90 5.53
C THR A 23 17.79 7.42 4.55
N SER A 24 18.88 6.67 4.36
CA SER A 24 19.96 7.01 3.44
C SER A 24 20.60 5.75 2.89
N GLU A 25 21.38 5.90 1.83
CA GLU A 25 22.14 4.79 1.25
C GLU A 25 23.09 4.17 2.26
N THR A 26 23.78 5.01 3.04
CA THR A 26 24.71 4.54 4.06
C THR A 26 23.98 3.66 5.09
N GLU A 27 22.84 4.14 5.60
CA GLU A 27 22.04 3.38 6.56
C GLU A 27 21.50 2.09 5.94
N PHE A 28 21.05 2.16 4.70
CA PHE A 28 20.55 0.97 4.00
C PHE A 28 21.62 -0.09 3.90
N ASN A 29 22.84 0.29 3.49
CA ASN A 29 23.95 -0.64 3.35
C ASN A 29 24.38 -1.24 4.70
N GLU A 30 24.17 -0.53 5.80
CA GLU A 30 24.46 -1.02 7.15
C GLU A 30 23.37 -1.95 7.69
N MET A 31 22.13 -1.66 7.40
CA MET A 31 20.95 -2.35 7.96
C MET A 31 20.47 -3.54 7.12
N PHE A 32 20.69 -3.50 5.82
CA PHE A 32 20.21 -4.54 4.90
C PHE A 32 21.25 -5.64 4.73
N ARG A 33 20.77 -6.88 4.73
CA ARG A 33 21.60 -8.05 4.42
C ARG A 33 20.85 -8.94 3.45
N LYS A 34 21.54 -9.41 2.43
CA LYS A 34 20.99 -10.39 1.49
C LYS A 34 21.34 -11.79 1.96
N VAL A 35 20.37 -12.67 2.05
CA VAL A 35 20.63 -14.06 2.37
C VAL A 35 21.05 -14.77 1.08
N THR A 36 22.27 -15.29 1.06
CA THR A 36 22.86 -15.92 -0.14
C THR A 36 22.93 -17.44 -0.04
N GLY A 37 22.59 -18.00 1.11
CA GLY A 37 22.60 -19.44 1.30
C GLY A 37 22.54 -19.80 2.77
N ALA A 38 22.90 -21.04 3.09
CA ALA A 38 22.95 -21.53 4.45
C ALA A 38 24.29 -22.22 4.70
N ASP A 39 24.80 -22.11 5.94
CA ASP A 39 26.04 -22.76 6.33
C ASP A 39 25.79 -24.25 6.72
N GLU A 40 26.84 -24.95 7.17
CA GLU A 40 26.77 -26.37 7.56
C GLU A 40 25.75 -26.63 8.66
N ASN A 41 25.46 -25.63 9.49
CA ASN A 41 24.53 -25.74 10.61
C ASN A 41 23.11 -25.31 10.26
N GLY A 42 22.87 -24.93 8.99
CA GLY A 42 21.57 -24.43 8.53
C GLY A 42 21.32 -22.97 8.85
N SER A 43 22.33 -22.24 9.33
CA SER A 43 22.20 -20.80 9.59
C SER A 43 22.32 -20.00 8.29
N ALA A 44 21.54 -18.93 8.17
CA ALA A 44 21.56 -18.09 6.99
C ALA A 44 22.92 -17.40 6.81
N ILE A 45 23.44 -17.43 5.59
CA ILE A 45 24.63 -16.68 5.20
C ILE A 45 24.16 -15.33 4.71
N GLU A 46 24.56 -14.26 5.41
CA GLU A 46 24.17 -12.89 5.10
C GLU A 46 25.29 -12.15 4.40
N SER A 47 25.00 -11.54 3.26
CA SER A 47 25.95 -10.68 2.58
C SER A 47 25.69 -9.22 2.89
N SER A 48 26.73 -8.46 3.20
CA SER A 48 26.71 -7.02 3.36
C SER A 48 27.21 -6.29 2.11
N ASN A 49 27.54 -7.04 1.06
CA ASN A 49 28.06 -6.47 -0.19
C ASN A 49 26.88 -5.97 -1.05
N PRO A 50 26.79 -4.66 -1.34
CA PRO A 50 25.70 -4.12 -2.15
C PRO A 50 25.52 -4.79 -3.51
N SER A 51 26.59 -5.34 -4.10
CA SER A 51 26.48 -6.04 -5.37
C SER A 51 25.64 -7.34 -5.29
N ASP A 52 25.45 -7.87 -4.09
CA ASP A 52 24.64 -9.08 -3.86
C ASP A 52 23.19 -8.77 -3.53
N PHE A 53 22.86 -7.50 -3.31
CA PHE A 53 21.54 -7.11 -2.79
C PHE A 53 20.39 -7.32 -3.77
N GLY A 54 20.66 -7.32 -5.06
CA GLY A 54 19.64 -7.45 -6.10
C GLY A 54 18.81 -6.16 -6.29
N THR A 55 19.16 -5.10 -5.58
CA THR A 55 18.52 -3.79 -5.68
C THR A 55 19.48 -2.73 -5.18
N THR A 56 19.08 -1.46 -5.29
CA THR A 56 19.88 -0.31 -4.82
C THR A 56 19.01 0.56 -3.92
N TRP A 57 19.64 1.37 -3.09
CA TRP A 57 18.93 2.35 -2.27
C TRP A 57 18.10 3.30 -3.16
N SER A 58 18.65 3.69 -4.31
CA SER A 58 17.93 4.55 -5.25
C SER A 58 16.59 3.93 -5.66
N ALA A 59 16.57 2.64 -6.02
CA ALA A 59 15.36 1.92 -6.40
C ALA A 59 14.40 1.75 -5.22
N VAL A 60 14.92 1.40 -4.06
CA VAL A 60 14.12 1.19 -2.84
C VAL A 60 13.49 2.49 -2.37
N SER A 61 14.28 3.56 -2.33
CA SER A 61 13.82 4.88 -1.92
C SER A 61 12.74 5.41 -2.86
N ALA A 62 12.96 5.27 -4.17
CA ALA A 62 11.98 5.69 -5.18
C ALA A 62 10.66 4.91 -5.04
N LYS A 63 10.74 3.60 -4.80
CA LYS A 63 9.55 2.78 -4.61
C LYS A 63 8.81 3.17 -3.33
N LYS A 64 9.54 3.40 -2.24
CA LYS A 64 8.92 3.87 -0.99
C LYS A 64 8.21 5.20 -1.19
N ASP A 65 8.85 6.16 -1.86
CA ASP A 65 8.26 7.47 -2.14
C ASP A 65 6.99 7.35 -2.99
N GLU A 66 7.01 6.46 -3.99
CA GLU A 66 5.85 6.16 -4.83
C GLU A 66 4.68 5.63 -3.98
N LEU A 67 4.96 4.67 -3.09
CA LEU A 67 3.95 4.07 -2.24
C LEU A 67 3.40 5.07 -1.22
N VAL A 68 4.26 5.91 -0.64
CA VAL A 68 3.84 6.97 0.28
C VAL A 68 2.94 7.96 -0.44
N ALA A 69 3.27 8.35 -1.66
CA ALA A 69 2.46 9.28 -2.45
C ALA A 69 1.10 8.68 -2.83
N ALA A 70 1.02 7.36 -3.00
CA ALA A 70 -0.23 6.67 -3.33
C ALA A 70 -1.11 6.40 -2.10
N GLU A 71 -0.58 6.50 -0.89
CA GLU A 71 -1.27 6.16 0.35
C GLU A 71 -2.56 6.95 0.57
N PRO A 72 -2.60 8.29 0.39
CA PRO A 72 -3.83 9.04 0.61
C PRO A 72 -4.99 8.58 -0.28
N MET A 73 -4.73 8.27 -1.54
CA MET A 73 -5.75 7.78 -2.47
C MET A 73 -6.18 6.35 -2.09
N ARG A 74 -5.24 5.52 -1.65
CA ARG A 74 -5.55 4.16 -1.20
C ARG A 74 -6.52 4.19 -0.02
N LEU A 75 -6.25 5.04 0.98
CA LEU A 75 -7.11 5.19 2.15
C LEU A 75 -8.49 5.72 1.78
N LEU A 76 -8.54 6.67 0.84
CA LEU A 76 -9.81 7.20 0.34
C LEU A 76 -10.65 6.09 -0.31
N ARG A 77 -10.03 5.27 -1.15
CA ARG A 77 -10.72 4.14 -1.80
C ARG A 77 -11.19 3.09 -0.81
N GLU A 78 -10.41 2.81 0.24
CA GLU A 78 -10.82 1.88 1.29
C GLU A 78 -12.08 2.36 1.99
N GLU A 79 -12.14 3.62 2.38
CA GLU A 79 -13.31 4.18 3.04
C GLU A 79 -14.52 4.21 2.09
N ARG A 80 -14.30 4.59 0.82
CA ARG A 80 -15.34 4.53 -0.21
C ARG A 80 -15.91 3.12 -0.33
N ASN A 81 -15.04 2.11 -0.40
CA ASN A 81 -15.45 0.72 -0.55
C ASN A 81 -16.21 0.22 0.68
N ARG A 82 -15.81 0.66 1.88
CA ARG A 82 -16.54 0.36 3.11
C ARG A 82 -17.97 0.90 3.06
N ARG A 83 -18.13 2.14 2.59
CA ARG A 83 -19.45 2.76 2.46
C ARG A 83 -20.32 2.07 1.40
N LEU A 84 -19.70 1.64 0.29
CA LEU A 84 -20.41 0.86 -0.73
C LEU A 84 -20.86 -0.50 -0.16
N ALA A 85 -19.98 -1.20 0.56
CA ALA A 85 -20.30 -2.49 1.18
C ALA A 85 -21.47 -2.37 2.17
N GLU A 86 -21.53 -1.29 2.90
CA GLU A 86 -22.59 -0.97 3.86
C GLU A 86 -23.98 -0.94 3.21
N THR A 87 -24.05 -0.61 1.92
CA THR A 87 -25.29 -0.45 1.17
C THR A 87 -25.43 -1.43 0.01
N ASP A 88 -24.58 -2.43 -0.11
CA ASP A 88 -24.66 -3.40 -1.19
C ASP A 88 -26.00 -4.16 -1.20
N TRP A 89 -26.61 -4.38 -0.03
CA TRP A 89 -27.90 -5.04 0.09
C TRP A 89 -29.03 -4.26 -0.60
N TRP A 90 -28.85 -2.96 -0.83
CA TRP A 90 -29.86 -2.15 -1.56
C TRP A 90 -30.00 -2.63 -3.01
N ALA A 91 -28.95 -3.22 -3.58
CA ALA A 91 -28.95 -3.73 -4.95
C ALA A 91 -29.42 -5.18 -5.05
N SER A 92 -29.95 -5.74 -3.95
CA SER A 92 -30.49 -7.09 -3.92
C SER A 92 -31.67 -7.23 -4.90
N SER A 93 -31.78 -8.38 -5.55
CA SER A 93 -32.81 -8.64 -6.57
C SER A 93 -34.23 -8.53 -6.04
N ASP A 94 -34.41 -8.66 -4.73
CA ASP A 94 -35.73 -8.56 -4.08
C ASP A 94 -36.14 -7.12 -3.78
N LEU A 95 -35.27 -6.15 -4.04
CA LEU A 95 -35.50 -4.75 -3.69
C LEU A 95 -35.42 -3.86 -4.93
N THR A 96 -36.24 -2.81 -4.93
CA THR A 96 -36.15 -1.76 -5.94
C THR A 96 -35.39 -0.60 -5.31
N MET A 97 -34.24 -0.28 -5.86
CA MET A 97 -33.42 0.80 -5.35
C MET A 97 -34.02 2.15 -5.78
N SER A 98 -34.21 3.05 -4.81
CA SER A 98 -34.72 4.41 -5.09
C SER A 98 -33.69 5.20 -5.89
N SER A 99 -34.14 6.28 -6.53
CA SER A 99 -33.24 7.16 -7.27
C SER A 99 -32.22 7.84 -6.34
N GLU A 100 -32.63 8.18 -5.12
CA GLU A 100 -31.72 8.75 -4.12
C GLU A 100 -30.61 7.79 -3.73
N ARG A 101 -30.95 6.51 -3.55
CA ARG A 101 -29.97 5.46 -3.23
C ARG A 101 -29.02 5.20 -4.39
N THR A 102 -29.55 5.17 -5.61
CA THR A 102 -28.73 5.03 -6.82
C THR A 102 -27.76 6.19 -6.97
N THR A 103 -28.23 7.42 -6.77
CA THR A 103 -27.41 8.62 -6.83
C THR A 103 -26.31 8.60 -5.78
N TYR A 104 -26.64 8.20 -4.55
CA TYR A 104 -25.66 8.08 -3.46
C TYR A 104 -24.55 7.10 -3.81
N ARG A 105 -24.88 5.91 -4.26
CA ARG A 105 -23.90 4.89 -4.62
C ARG A 105 -23.04 5.32 -5.80
N GLN A 106 -23.63 6.00 -6.79
CA GLN A 106 -22.86 6.52 -7.92
C GLN A 106 -21.89 7.64 -7.47
N ALA A 107 -22.35 8.51 -6.57
CA ALA A 107 -21.48 9.53 -6.00
C ALA A 107 -20.29 8.93 -5.25
N LEU A 108 -20.48 7.81 -4.55
CA LEU A 108 -19.39 7.10 -3.90
C LEU A 108 -18.40 6.54 -4.92
N ARG A 109 -18.90 5.94 -6.02
CA ARG A 109 -18.01 5.41 -7.06
C ARG A 109 -17.17 6.50 -7.70
N ASP A 110 -17.74 7.69 -7.85
CA ASP A 110 -17.09 8.84 -8.51
C ASP A 110 -16.29 9.71 -7.55
N ILE A 111 -16.18 9.33 -6.28
CA ILE A 111 -15.56 10.19 -5.25
C ILE A 111 -14.11 10.55 -5.58
N THR A 112 -13.39 9.67 -6.27
CA THR A 112 -12.00 9.91 -6.65
C THR A 112 -11.85 10.89 -7.83
N ASP A 113 -12.95 11.29 -8.46
CA ASP A 113 -12.92 12.32 -9.51
C ASP A 113 -12.76 13.72 -8.91
N SER A 114 -13.20 13.91 -7.65
CA SER A 114 -13.20 15.21 -6.98
C SER A 114 -12.34 15.27 -5.73
N ALA A 115 -11.92 14.11 -5.18
CA ALA A 115 -11.16 14.04 -3.95
C ALA A 115 -9.89 13.21 -4.15
N THR A 116 -8.82 13.56 -3.45
CA THR A 116 -7.53 12.86 -3.53
C THR A 116 -7.12 12.21 -2.21
N SER A 117 -7.79 12.56 -1.11
CA SER A 117 -7.47 12.04 0.22
C SER A 117 -8.68 12.15 1.14
N LEU A 118 -8.59 11.53 2.31
CA LEU A 118 -9.61 11.67 3.35
C LEU A 118 -9.68 13.10 3.90
N ASP A 119 -8.63 13.90 3.70
CA ASP A 119 -8.58 15.27 4.19
C ASP A 119 -9.38 16.24 3.32
N ASP A 120 -9.52 15.98 2.02
CA ASP A 120 -10.21 16.86 1.08
C ASP A 120 -11.56 16.34 0.59
N VAL A 121 -11.98 15.17 1.07
CA VAL A 121 -13.22 14.55 0.61
C VAL A 121 -14.45 15.16 1.27
N THR A 122 -15.52 15.31 0.47
CA THR A 122 -16.86 15.61 0.98
C THR A 122 -17.73 14.40 0.63
N TRP A 123 -18.12 13.64 1.64
CA TRP A 123 -18.91 12.44 1.43
C TRP A 123 -20.37 12.80 1.11
N PRO A 124 -20.99 12.09 0.16
CA PRO A 124 -22.42 12.30 -0.09
C PRO A 124 -23.24 11.87 1.13
N THR A 125 -24.39 12.48 1.29
CA THR A 125 -25.31 12.17 2.41
C THR A 125 -26.05 10.87 2.09
N LYS A 126 -25.93 9.90 3.01
CA LYS A 126 -26.61 8.62 2.87
C LYS A 126 -28.12 8.78 3.01
N PRO A 127 -28.93 8.38 2.01
CA PRO A 127 -30.39 8.44 2.11
C PRO A 127 -30.94 7.33 3.02
N SER A 128 -32.15 7.49 3.46
CA SER A 128 -32.85 6.53 4.31
C SER A 128 -33.20 5.23 3.60
#